data_c04db0c3dc43eb79501adb1aa2b6bac2
#
_entry.id   c04db0c3dc43eb79501adb1aa2b6bac2
#
_cell.length_a   1.000
_cell.length_b   1.000
_cell.length_c   1.000
_cell.angle_alpha   90.00
_cell.angle_beta   90.00
_cell.angle_gamma   90.00
#
_symmetry.space_group_name_H-M   'P 1'
#
loop_
_entity.id
_entity.type
_entity.pdbx_description
1 polymer ?
#
loop_
_entity_poly.entity_id
_entity_poly.type
_entity_poly.pdbx_seq_one_letter_code
_entity_poly.pdbx_strand_id
1 'polypeptide(L)'
;AKAAGATALFSEKYGDVVRVVNMGGKSVELCGGTHVDNTAKVGPFRITSESSVASGVRRIEAITGRQTLEELRGGQEKLVRAAQLLKTTSNELESRIGGMLSEMKEIRSQLEKFKEQASLGEARTFLTSAKEVKGLKLVTAQRDGMDANALRKLGDFLRDKEPKIVAV
;
A
#
# COMPACT_ATOMS: atom_id res chain seq x y z
N ALA A 1 28.32 34.42 -24.26
CA ALA A 1 27.31 33.38 -23.92
C ALA A 1 26.64 33.69 -22.57
N LYS A 2 27.40 33.82 -21.47
CA LYS A 2 26.82 34.16 -20.13
C LYS A 2 26.10 35.51 -20.13
N ALA A 3 26.63 36.51 -20.80
CA ALA A 3 25.95 37.81 -20.96
C ALA A 3 24.63 37.76 -21.75
N ALA A 4 24.39 36.67 -22.50
CA ALA A 4 23.14 36.39 -23.21
C ALA A 4 22.17 35.49 -22.43
N GLY A 5 22.38 35.32 -21.10
CA GLY A 5 21.50 34.55 -20.23
C GLY A 5 21.66 33.02 -20.29
N ALA A 6 22.74 32.52 -20.90
CA ALA A 6 22.99 31.08 -20.96
C ALA A 6 23.46 30.53 -19.58
N THR A 7 22.82 29.46 -19.11
CA THR A 7 23.21 28.76 -17.89
C THR A 7 24.49 27.97 -18.11
N ALA A 8 25.45 28.09 -17.19
CA ALA A 8 26.72 27.39 -17.19
C ALA A 8 26.88 26.59 -15.90
N LEU A 9 26.60 25.29 -15.94
CA LEU A 9 26.61 24.43 -14.74
C LEU A 9 28.00 23.87 -14.44
N PHE A 10 28.90 23.80 -15.44
CA PHE A 10 30.20 23.14 -15.33
C PHE A 10 31.34 24.09 -15.79
N SER A 11 31.41 25.27 -15.18
CA SER A 11 32.31 26.37 -15.62
C SER A 11 33.81 25.97 -15.74
N GLU A 12 34.26 24.98 -15.00
CA GLU A 12 35.64 24.50 -15.02
C GLU A 12 35.94 23.55 -16.21
N LYS A 13 34.96 23.12 -16.96
CA LYS A 13 35.10 22.14 -18.04
C LYS A 13 34.89 22.74 -19.44
N TYR A 14 34.66 24.04 -19.53
CA TYR A 14 34.43 24.69 -20.82
C TYR A 14 35.73 25.30 -21.34
N GLY A 15 36.06 25.04 -22.61
CA GLY A 15 37.12 25.71 -23.31
C GLY A 15 36.78 27.17 -23.73
N ASP A 16 37.67 27.80 -24.47
CA ASP A 16 37.50 29.19 -24.96
C ASP A 16 36.27 29.34 -25.87
N VAL A 17 35.90 28.26 -26.59
CA VAL A 17 34.76 28.17 -27.44
C VAL A 17 33.85 27.05 -26.98
N VAL A 18 32.59 27.35 -26.68
CA VAL A 18 31.61 26.37 -26.22
C VAL A 18 30.30 26.52 -26.99
N ARG A 19 29.65 25.38 -27.24
CA ARG A 19 28.33 25.38 -27.90
C ARG A 19 27.27 25.94 -26.95
N VAL A 20 26.41 26.79 -27.48
CA VAL A 20 25.19 27.23 -26.82
C VAL A 20 24.03 26.44 -27.41
N VAL A 21 23.31 25.70 -26.54
CA VAL A 21 22.10 24.96 -26.92
C VAL A 21 20.91 25.78 -26.49
N ASN A 22 20.07 26.15 -27.45
CA ASN A 22 18.84 26.89 -27.19
C ASN A 22 17.63 26.01 -27.51
N MET A 23 16.86 25.69 -26.47
CA MET A 23 15.66 24.84 -26.55
C MET A 23 14.40 25.73 -26.57
N GLY A 24 14.14 26.34 -27.73
CA GLY A 24 12.95 27.17 -27.96
C GLY A 24 12.84 28.40 -27.05
N GLY A 25 13.97 28.95 -26.61
CA GLY A 25 14.03 30.09 -25.70
C GLY A 25 13.66 29.78 -24.24
N LYS A 26 13.20 28.58 -23.95
CA LYS A 26 12.82 28.15 -22.59
C LYS A 26 14.00 27.69 -21.76
N SER A 27 15.00 27.10 -22.40
CA SER A 27 16.28 26.76 -21.79
C SER A 27 17.40 27.11 -22.76
N VAL A 28 18.41 27.81 -22.26
CA VAL A 28 19.61 28.17 -22.98
C VAL A 28 20.81 27.80 -22.14
N GLU A 29 21.60 26.82 -22.61
CA GLU A 29 22.63 26.19 -21.80
C GLU A 29 23.95 26.07 -22.58
N LEU A 30 25.06 26.17 -21.85
CA LEU A 30 26.37 25.83 -22.40
C LEU A 30 26.56 24.31 -22.30
N CYS A 31 26.82 23.65 -23.40
CA CYS A 31 27.05 22.23 -23.42
C CYS A 31 28.05 21.77 -24.45
N GLY A 32 29.10 21.07 -24.03
CA GLY A 32 30.11 20.46 -24.87
C GLY A 32 29.76 19.09 -25.43
N GLY A 33 28.60 18.52 -25.06
CA GLY A 33 28.17 17.19 -25.46
C GLY A 33 27.56 17.15 -26.89
N THR A 34 27.14 15.96 -27.28
CA THR A 34 26.37 15.74 -28.51
C THR A 34 24.88 16.01 -28.29
N HIS A 35 24.23 16.61 -29.26
CA HIS A 35 22.82 16.95 -29.17
C HIS A 35 22.06 16.51 -30.44
N VAL A 36 20.82 16.13 -30.24
CA VAL A 36 19.85 16.06 -31.35
C VAL A 36 19.45 17.47 -31.78
N ASP A 37 19.12 17.61 -33.03
CA ASP A 37 18.72 18.90 -33.64
C ASP A 37 17.23 19.24 -33.40
N ASN A 38 16.44 18.26 -33.00
CA ASN A 38 15.02 18.41 -32.73
C ASN A 38 14.60 17.50 -31.56
N THR A 39 13.85 18.04 -30.60
CA THR A 39 13.35 17.31 -29.44
C THR A 39 12.45 16.14 -29.82
N ALA A 40 11.76 16.17 -30.96
CA ALA A 40 10.97 15.04 -31.44
C ALA A 40 11.80 13.77 -31.68
N LYS A 41 13.11 13.93 -31.98
CA LYS A 41 14.02 12.76 -32.14
C LYS A 41 14.33 12.03 -30.83
N VAL A 42 14.07 12.65 -29.68
CA VAL A 42 14.18 11.99 -28.35
C VAL A 42 13.09 10.94 -28.20
N GLY A 43 11.93 11.15 -28.86
CA GLY A 43 10.77 10.28 -28.75
C GLY A 43 10.04 10.43 -27.41
N PRO A 44 9.25 9.43 -27.01
CA PRO A 44 8.57 9.46 -25.74
C PRO A 44 9.59 9.50 -24.59
N PHE A 45 9.27 10.32 -23.58
CA PHE A 45 10.13 10.58 -22.44
C PHE A 45 9.37 10.29 -21.14
N ARG A 46 10.03 9.66 -20.17
CA ARG A 46 9.45 9.39 -18.86
C ARG A 46 10.51 9.53 -17.77
N ILE A 47 10.18 10.28 -16.72
CA ILE A 47 10.98 10.31 -15.50
C ILE A 47 10.68 9.03 -14.73
N THR A 48 11.73 8.27 -14.37
CA THR A 48 11.65 7.01 -13.61
C THR A 48 11.90 7.22 -12.14
N SER A 49 12.77 8.16 -11.80
CA SER A 49 13.05 8.48 -10.40
C SER A 49 13.48 9.94 -10.22
N GLU A 50 13.23 10.45 -9.04
CA GLU A 50 13.75 11.72 -8.54
C GLU A 50 14.20 11.53 -7.09
N SER A 51 15.44 11.88 -6.79
CA SER A 51 16.04 11.72 -5.46
C SER A 51 16.93 12.89 -5.08
N SER A 52 17.09 13.12 -3.78
CA SER A 52 18.09 14.06 -3.27
C SER A 52 19.45 13.36 -3.18
N VAL A 53 20.48 14.00 -3.70
CA VAL A 53 21.86 13.48 -3.66
C VAL A 53 22.69 14.23 -2.61
N ALA A 54 22.44 15.55 -2.49
CA ALA A 54 23.08 16.43 -1.52
C ALA A 54 22.17 17.62 -1.24
N SER A 55 22.54 18.48 -0.28
CA SER A 55 21.80 19.71 -0.01
C SER A 55 21.71 20.58 -1.28
N GLY A 56 20.48 20.84 -1.71
CA GLY A 56 20.20 21.63 -2.92
C GLY A 56 20.48 20.92 -4.26
N VAL A 57 20.88 19.63 -4.25
CA VAL A 57 21.13 18.85 -5.48
C VAL A 57 20.16 17.70 -5.60
N ARG A 58 19.42 17.67 -6.69
CA ARG A 58 18.47 16.59 -7.03
C ARG A 58 18.97 15.81 -8.23
N ARG A 59 18.79 14.51 -8.19
CA ARG A 59 19.03 13.59 -9.31
C ARG A 59 17.69 13.20 -9.93
N ILE A 60 17.60 13.35 -11.25
CA ILE A 60 16.48 12.87 -12.04
C ILE A 60 17.01 11.76 -12.95
N GLU A 61 16.34 10.63 -12.94
CA GLU A 61 16.56 9.55 -13.90
C GLU A 61 15.38 9.46 -14.84
N ALA A 62 15.66 9.28 -16.10
CA ALA A 62 14.63 9.24 -17.13
C ALA A 62 15.01 8.24 -18.23
N ILE A 63 13.99 7.73 -18.89
CA ILE A 63 14.10 6.88 -20.08
C ILE A 63 13.45 7.57 -21.27
N THR A 64 13.94 7.23 -22.45
CA THR A 64 13.43 7.83 -23.71
C THR A 64 13.24 6.76 -24.80
N GLY A 65 12.55 7.14 -25.85
CA GLY A 65 12.43 6.33 -27.07
C GLY A 65 11.81 4.97 -26.82
N ARG A 66 12.43 3.94 -27.39
CA ARG A 66 11.93 2.56 -27.34
C ARG A 66 11.76 2.01 -25.93
N GLN A 67 12.69 2.32 -25.03
CA GLN A 67 12.65 1.83 -23.65
C GLN A 67 11.39 2.34 -22.90
N THR A 68 10.99 3.60 -23.17
CA THR A 68 9.74 4.14 -22.62
C THR A 68 8.50 3.37 -23.09
N LEU A 69 8.46 3.00 -24.38
CA LEU A 69 7.36 2.20 -24.94
C LEU A 69 7.33 0.79 -24.35
N GLU A 70 8.47 0.17 -24.17
CA GLU A 70 8.59 -1.16 -23.55
C GLU A 70 8.11 -1.15 -22.11
N GLU A 71 8.45 -0.12 -21.33
CA GLU A 71 7.98 0.02 -19.94
C GLU A 71 6.47 0.27 -19.88
N LEU A 72 5.93 1.12 -20.74
CA LEU A 72 4.49 1.37 -20.84
C LEU A 72 3.73 0.09 -21.17
N ARG A 73 4.23 -0.69 -22.14
CA ARG A 73 3.65 -1.99 -22.50
C ARG A 73 3.68 -2.96 -21.32
N GLY A 74 4.83 -3.08 -20.66
CA GLY A 74 4.97 -3.94 -19.48
C GLY A 74 4.04 -3.54 -18.34
N GLY A 75 3.82 -2.24 -18.12
CA GLY A 75 2.82 -1.72 -17.18
C GLY A 75 1.40 -2.14 -17.55
N GLN A 76 1.02 -1.96 -18.81
CA GLN A 76 -0.29 -2.37 -19.33
C GLN A 76 -0.52 -3.88 -19.17
N GLU A 77 0.47 -4.70 -19.51
CA GLU A 77 0.38 -6.15 -19.34
C GLU A 77 0.20 -6.57 -17.88
N LYS A 78 0.85 -5.89 -16.93
CA LYS A 78 0.65 -6.14 -15.50
C LYS A 78 -0.77 -5.83 -15.07
N LEU A 79 -1.35 -4.71 -15.52
CA LEU A 79 -2.75 -4.35 -15.25
C LEU A 79 -3.73 -5.39 -15.81
N VAL A 80 -3.50 -5.84 -17.05
CA VAL A 80 -4.33 -6.89 -17.67
C VAL A 80 -4.27 -8.18 -16.86
N ARG A 81 -3.07 -8.62 -16.48
CA ARG A 81 -2.92 -9.83 -15.64
C ARG A 81 -3.61 -9.67 -14.28
N ALA A 82 -3.47 -8.51 -13.63
CA ALA A 82 -4.15 -8.24 -12.35
C ALA A 82 -5.68 -8.30 -12.51
N ALA A 83 -6.21 -7.69 -13.57
CA ALA A 83 -7.63 -7.74 -13.88
C ALA A 83 -8.13 -9.17 -14.13
N GLN A 84 -7.38 -9.99 -14.86
CA GLN A 84 -7.69 -11.41 -15.08
C GLN A 84 -7.75 -12.20 -13.77
N LEU A 85 -6.81 -12.00 -12.84
CA LEU A 85 -6.82 -12.64 -11.52
C LEU A 85 -8.11 -12.30 -10.74
N LEU A 86 -8.58 -11.07 -10.88
CA LEU A 86 -9.80 -10.59 -10.23
C LEU A 86 -11.08 -10.82 -11.07
N LYS A 87 -10.96 -11.52 -12.22
CA LYS A 87 -12.06 -11.80 -13.16
C LYS A 87 -12.82 -10.54 -13.58
N THR A 88 -12.07 -9.50 -13.95
CA THR A 88 -12.61 -8.19 -14.38
C THR A 88 -11.78 -7.63 -15.54
N THR A 89 -12.11 -6.42 -16.00
CA THR A 89 -11.36 -5.67 -17.01
C THR A 89 -10.39 -4.68 -16.34
N SER A 90 -9.37 -4.22 -17.07
CA SER A 90 -8.44 -3.21 -16.55
C SER A 90 -9.14 -1.90 -16.15
N ASN A 91 -10.22 -1.54 -16.83
CA ASN A 91 -10.97 -0.32 -16.53
C ASN A 91 -11.83 -0.43 -15.25
N GLU A 92 -12.20 -1.63 -14.89
CA GLU A 92 -13.04 -1.91 -13.70
C GLU A 92 -12.22 -2.38 -12.49
N LEU A 93 -10.89 -2.44 -12.64
CA LEU A 93 -10.00 -3.01 -11.63
C LEU A 93 -10.14 -2.33 -10.26
N GLU A 94 -10.17 -0.99 -10.24
CA GLU A 94 -10.30 -0.21 -9.01
C GLU A 94 -11.65 -0.47 -8.32
N SER A 95 -12.73 -0.46 -9.08
CA SER A 95 -14.08 -0.75 -8.56
C SER A 95 -14.16 -2.17 -8.00
N ARG A 96 -13.58 -3.15 -8.70
CA ARG A 96 -13.55 -4.55 -8.25
C ARG A 96 -12.76 -4.72 -6.96
N ILE A 97 -11.58 -4.09 -6.85
CA ILE A 97 -10.77 -4.09 -5.62
C ILE A 97 -11.55 -3.43 -4.48
N GLY A 98 -12.17 -2.28 -4.72
CA GLY A 98 -12.99 -1.58 -3.72
C GLY A 98 -14.14 -2.44 -3.20
N GLY A 99 -14.84 -3.11 -4.09
CA GLY A 99 -15.91 -4.06 -3.73
C GLY A 99 -15.40 -5.21 -2.87
N MET A 100 -14.29 -5.83 -3.26
CA MET A 100 -13.68 -6.93 -2.50
C MET A 100 -13.21 -6.51 -1.11
N LEU A 101 -12.64 -5.31 -0.97
CA LEU A 101 -12.24 -4.79 0.34
C LEU A 101 -13.45 -4.54 1.25
N SER A 102 -14.55 -4.06 0.70
CA SER A 102 -15.81 -3.85 1.43
C SER A 102 -16.42 -5.18 1.87
N GLU A 103 -16.49 -6.16 0.98
CA GLU A 103 -16.97 -7.52 1.27
C GLU A 103 -16.11 -8.20 2.34
N MET A 104 -14.79 -8.09 2.24
CA MET A 104 -13.87 -8.62 3.24
C MET A 104 -14.11 -8.01 4.63
N LYS A 105 -14.34 -6.69 4.69
CA LYS A 105 -14.66 -6.00 5.95
C LYS A 105 -15.98 -6.50 6.54
N GLU A 106 -16.98 -6.69 5.71
CA GLU A 106 -18.29 -7.21 6.13
C GLU A 106 -18.17 -8.65 6.64
N ILE A 107 -17.52 -9.53 5.90
CA ILE A 107 -17.28 -10.93 6.31
C ILE A 107 -16.53 -10.99 7.65
N ARG A 108 -15.50 -10.16 7.85
CA ARG A 108 -14.80 -10.08 9.14
C ARG A 108 -15.73 -9.65 10.27
N SER A 109 -16.58 -8.66 10.04
CA SER A 109 -17.56 -8.21 11.03
C SER A 109 -18.58 -9.30 11.36
N GLN A 110 -19.07 -10.02 10.37
CA GLN A 110 -19.98 -11.14 10.57
C GLN A 110 -19.31 -12.28 11.35
N LEU A 111 -18.07 -12.61 11.00
CA LEU A 111 -17.31 -13.64 11.70
C LEU A 111 -17.13 -13.30 13.20
N GLU A 112 -16.81 -12.05 13.53
CA GLU A 112 -16.71 -11.63 14.93
C GLU A 112 -18.04 -11.73 15.67
N LYS A 113 -19.15 -11.33 15.03
CA LYS A 113 -20.51 -11.51 15.61
C LYS A 113 -20.85 -12.98 15.86
N PHE A 114 -20.52 -13.86 14.89
CA PHE A 114 -20.75 -15.30 15.06
C PHE A 114 -19.91 -15.90 16.19
N LYS A 115 -18.65 -15.50 16.31
CA LYS A 115 -17.80 -15.91 17.42
C LYS A 115 -18.35 -15.45 18.79
N GLU A 116 -18.83 -14.20 18.85
CA GLU A 116 -19.44 -13.65 20.06
C GLU A 116 -20.72 -14.40 20.44
N GLN A 117 -21.60 -14.67 19.47
CA GLN A 117 -22.83 -15.46 19.70
C GLN A 117 -22.53 -16.89 20.14
N ALA A 118 -21.53 -17.54 19.52
CA ALA A 118 -21.11 -18.88 19.90
C ALA A 118 -20.58 -18.91 21.36
N SER A 119 -19.75 -17.93 21.73
CA SER A 119 -19.22 -17.78 23.08
C SER A 119 -20.35 -17.55 24.13
N LEU A 120 -21.34 -16.72 23.79
CA LEU A 120 -22.50 -16.50 24.66
C LEU A 120 -23.38 -17.75 24.79
N GLY A 121 -23.53 -18.54 23.71
CA GLY A 121 -24.23 -19.83 23.75
C GLY A 121 -23.55 -20.82 24.68
N GLU A 122 -22.21 -20.93 24.59
CA GLU A 122 -21.40 -21.77 25.48
C GLU A 122 -21.48 -21.30 26.94
N ALA A 123 -21.43 -20.00 27.18
CA ALA A 123 -21.54 -19.45 28.54
C ALA A 123 -22.88 -19.82 29.19
N ARG A 124 -23.97 -19.84 28.47
CA ARG A 124 -25.28 -20.31 28.97
C ARG A 124 -25.24 -21.79 29.31
N THR A 125 -24.60 -22.61 28.49
CA THR A 125 -24.44 -24.04 28.76
C THR A 125 -23.62 -24.26 30.04
N PHE A 126 -22.56 -23.50 30.28
CA PHE A 126 -21.77 -23.54 31.49
C PHE A 126 -22.57 -23.18 32.74
N LEU A 127 -23.44 -22.16 32.66
CA LEU A 127 -24.31 -21.79 33.76
C LEU A 127 -25.32 -22.91 34.13
N THR A 128 -25.84 -23.60 33.11
CA THR A 128 -26.80 -24.70 33.33
C THR A 128 -26.13 -25.97 33.82
N SER A 129 -24.86 -26.23 33.47
CA SER A 129 -24.11 -27.41 33.88
C SER A 129 -23.26 -27.20 35.13
N ALA A 130 -23.26 -26.01 35.73
CA ALA A 130 -22.49 -25.66 36.90
C ALA A 130 -22.88 -26.53 38.10
N LYS A 131 -21.89 -27.09 38.83
CA LYS A 131 -22.09 -27.85 40.04
C LYS A 131 -22.17 -26.92 41.25
N GLU A 132 -23.13 -27.14 42.10
CA GLU A 132 -23.21 -26.41 43.37
C GLU A 132 -22.29 -27.04 44.43
N VAL A 133 -21.38 -26.25 44.98
CA VAL A 133 -20.42 -26.66 45.99
C VAL A 133 -20.38 -25.59 47.09
N LYS A 134 -20.84 -25.93 48.29
CA LYS A 134 -20.85 -25.02 49.46
C LYS A 134 -21.48 -23.62 49.16
N GLY A 135 -22.57 -23.57 48.37
CA GLY A 135 -23.28 -22.35 48.03
C GLY A 135 -22.61 -21.51 46.95
N LEU A 136 -21.63 -22.05 46.23
CA LEU A 136 -20.99 -21.48 45.05
C LEU A 136 -21.26 -22.39 43.85
N LYS A 137 -21.41 -21.79 42.66
CA LYS A 137 -21.48 -22.54 41.41
C LYS A 137 -20.09 -22.71 40.82
N LEU A 138 -19.66 -23.93 40.60
CA LEU A 138 -18.37 -24.29 40.04
C LEU A 138 -18.53 -24.74 38.60
N VAL A 139 -17.81 -24.10 37.70
CA VAL A 139 -17.66 -24.45 36.28
C VAL A 139 -16.21 -24.79 36.00
N THR A 140 -15.99 -25.97 35.43
CA THR A 140 -14.66 -26.35 34.91
C THR A 140 -14.76 -26.63 33.44
N ALA A 141 -13.93 -25.99 32.63
CA ALA A 141 -13.94 -26.17 31.19
C ALA A 141 -12.54 -25.99 30.57
N GLN A 142 -12.23 -26.85 29.62
CA GLN A 142 -11.04 -26.70 28.79
C GLN A 142 -11.48 -26.24 27.39
N ARG A 143 -10.82 -25.23 26.85
CA ARG A 143 -11.10 -24.70 25.51
C ARG A 143 -9.81 -24.47 24.73
N ASP A 144 -9.74 -25.06 23.55
CA ASP A 144 -8.63 -24.88 22.63
C ASP A 144 -8.97 -23.73 21.67
N GLY A 145 -7.95 -22.93 21.28
CA GLY A 145 -8.08 -21.88 20.27
C GLY A 145 -8.77 -20.59 20.72
N MET A 146 -9.09 -20.41 22.00
CA MET A 146 -9.53 -19.15 22.57
C MET A 146 -8.34 -18.26 22.94
N ASP A 147 -8.38 -16.99 22.53
CA ASP A 147 -7.41 -16.00 23.02
C ASP A 147 -7.78 -15.48 24.42
N ALA A 148 -6.82 -14.83 25.08
CA ALA A 148 -6.98 -14.31 26.43
C ALA A 148 -8.14 -13.28 26.55
N ASN A 149 -8.45 -12.54 25.48
CA ASN A 149 -9.53 -11.57 25.48
C ASN A 149 -10.90 -12.25 25.40
N ALA A 150 -11.02 -13.31 24.60
CA ALA A 150 -12.24 -14.10 24.51
C ALA A 150 -12.55 -14.82 25.85
N LEU A 151 -11.52 -15.40 26.48
CA LEU A 151 -11.65 -16.00 27.82
C LEU A 151 -12.06 -14.99 28.88
N ARG A 152 -11.49 -13.78 28.85
CA ARG A 152 -11.86 -12.71 29.79
C ARG A 152 -13.31 -12.30 29.62
N LYS A 153 -13.78 -12.06 28.37
CA LYS A 153 -15.18 -11.74 28.08
C LYS A 153 -16.14 -12.83 28.54
N LEU A 154 -15.77 -14.11 28.35
CA LEU A 154 -16.55 -15.25 28.82
C LEU A 154 -16.66 -15.25 30.36
N GLY A 155 -15.55 -15.05 31.06
CA GLY A 155 -15.50 -14.96 32.51
C GLY A 155 -16.32 -13.79 33.06
N ASP A 156 -16.23 -12.62 32.45
CA ASP A 156 -17.02 -11.44 32.82
C ASP A 156 -18.53 -11.70 32.63
N PHE A 157 -18.91 -12.31 31.50
CA PHE A 157 -20.32 -12.69 31.27
C PHE A 157 -20.86 -13.67 32.31
N LEU A 158 -20.08 -14.71 32.66
CA LEU A 158 -20.45 -15.68 33.67
C LEU A 158 -20.65 -15.02 35.04
N ARG A 159 -19.75 -14.12 35.41
CA ARG A 159 -19.79 -13.38 36.70
C ARG A 159 -20.97 -12.40 36.76
N ASP A 160 -21.30 -11.74 35.65
CA ASP A 160 -22.44 -10.79 35.57
C ASP A 160 -23.79 -11.53 35.71
N LYS A 161 -23.88 -12.76 35.22
CA LYS A 161 -25.10 -13.58 35.31
C LYS A 161 -25.23 -14.34 36.64
N GLU A 162 -24.13 -14.70 37.22
CA GLU A 162 -24.09 -15.46 38.49
C GLU A 162 -22.92 -14.96 39.34
N PRO A 163 -23.18 -14.03 40.28
CA PRO A 163 -22.11 -13.43 41.12
C PRO A 163 -21.40 -14.45 42.02
N LYS A 164 -22.01 -15.59 42.28
CA LYS A 164 -21.44 -16.68 43.12
C LYS A 164 -20.85 -17.80 42.28
N ILE A 165 -20.22 -17.48 41.12
CA ILE A 165 -19.60 -18.45 40.23
C ILE A 165 -18.09 -18.48 40.40
N VAL A 166 -17.52 -19.66 40.33
CA VAL A 166 -16.08 -19.91 40.20
C VAL A 166 -15.88 -20.69 38.90
N ALA A 167 -15.16 -20.11 37.97
CA ALA A 167 -14.81 -20.73 36.69
C ALA A 167 -13.30 -21.05 36.65
N VAL A 168 -12.97 -22.26 36.25
CA VAL A 168 -11.60 -22.80 36.14
C VAL A 168 -11.39 -23.45 34.78
#